data_f1b059845f8f1a517f8ddc768f99fd5b
#
_entry.id   f1b059845f8f1a517f8ddc768f99fd5b
#
_cell.length_a   1.000
_cell.length_b   1.000
_cell.length_c   1.000
_cell.angle_alpha   90.00
_cell.angle_beta   90.00
_cell.angle_gamma   90.00
#
_symmetry.space_group_name_H-M   'P 1'
#
loop_
_entity.id
_entity.type
_entity.pdbx_description
1 polymer ?
#
loop_
_entity_poly.entity_id
_entity_poly.type
_entity_poly.pdbx_seq_one_letter_code
_entity_poly.pdbx_strand_id
1 'polypeptide(L)'
;MSIYTLISLFAFAMSAVCGFIMIPQILSFCKKRKLYDTPDARKIHKNVVPRLGGVSFMPSMLIATVVALLAWIYTSKGNKIGVSPWSIFFGVGITVIYITGVLDDIFGVRAKKKLLMQIIVASLLPMSYLYINNLYGFLGIYEIPPLVGAVLTVGVLVFIMNAINLIDGIDGLSASLTLIALSGLFFIFQREKIWVYCILIAGLMGVLIPFLYHNIWGKQEKNQKIFMGDSGSLTLGYILGVLLIKFCMYNPYVMPYQKGATLLSVTLLLVPTFDVFRVIIVRILHRKPLFRADKNHIHHKLMRAGMTQHQALISIVALSIIFILINLSLFNQLLVTWIIAIDIIIYIAFQYTLDIFIRRKGGLPFTE
;
A
#
# COMPACT_ATOMS: atom_id res chain seq x y z
N MET A 1 -19.51 20.71 8.55
CA MET A 1 -18.58 19.56 8.67
C MET A 1 -19.09 18.66 9.79
N SER A 2 -19.21 17.35 9.58
CA SER A 2 -19.71 16.46 10.64
C SER A 2 -18.69 16.34 11.76
N ILE A 3 -19.15 16.05 13.00
CA ILE A 3 -18.25 15.82 14.14
C ILE A 3 -17.27 14.67 13.87
N TYR A 4 -17.71 13.66 13.14
CA TYR A 4 -16.87 12.51 12.76
C TYR A 4 -15.75 12.87 11.80
N THR A 5 -16.01 13.83 10.88
CA THR A 5 -14.95 14.38 10.01
C THR A 5 -13.92 15.15 10.82
N LEU A 6 -14.36 15.91 11.85
CA LEU A 6 -13.44 16.60 12.77
C LEU A 6 -12.58 15.63 13.55
N ILE A 7 -13.16 14.55 14.06
CA ILE A 7 -12.44 13.50 14.79
C ILE A 7 -11.42 12.80 13.87
N SER A 8 -11.76 12.56 12.60
CA SER A 8 -10.81 11.99 11.62
C SER A 8 -9.66 12.95 11.33
N LEU A 9 -9.93 14.25 11.18
CA LEU A 9 -8.89 15.28 11.01
C LEU A 9 -8.01 15.41 12.26
N PHE A 10 -8.58 15.28 13.43
CA PHE A 10 -7.82 15.23 14.69
C PHE A 10 -6.90 14.02 14.75
N ALA A 11 -7.37 12.82 14.34
CA ALA A 11 -6.53 11.63 14.24
C ALA A 11 -5.37 11.84 13.26
N PHE A 12 -5.63 12.44 12.09
CA PHE A 12 -4.60 12.79 11.12
C PHE A 12 -3.53 13.72 11.72
N ALA A 13 -3.94 14.83 12.31
CA ALA A 13 -3.03 15.80 12.91
C ALA A 13 -2.20 15.20 14.04
N MET A 14 -2.84 14.43 14.92
CA MET A 14 -2.17 13.77 16.04
C MET A 14 -1.13 12.76 15.56
N SER A 15 -1.48 11.92 14.58
CA SER A 15 -0.55 10.95 14.01
C SER A 15 0.63 11.63 13.30
N ALA A 16 0.40 12.75 12.61
CA ALA A 16 1.46 13.54 12.02
C ALA A 16 2.43 14.08 13.08
N VAL A 17 1.91 14.63 14.18
CA VAL A 17 2.74 15.10 15.31
C VAL A 17 3.54 13.94 15.91
N CYS A 18 2.91 12.78 16.16
CA CYS A 18 3.61 11.58 16.63
C CYS A 18 4.75 11.19 15.66
N GLY A 19 4.51 11.20 14.36
CA GLY A 19 5.51 10.89 13.35
C GLY A 19 6.69 11.88 13.35
N PHE A 20 6.43 13.21 13.46
CA PHE A 20 7.49 14.22 13.58
C PHE A 20 8.32 14.07 14.84
N ILE A 21 7.78 13.51 15.91
CA ILE A 21 8.52 13.21 17.14
C ILE A 21 9.28 11.89 17.02
N MET A 22 8.65 10.84 16.51
CA MET A 22 9.23 9.50 16.49
C MET A 22 10.34 9.32 15.44
N ILE A 23 10.19 9.89 14.23
CA ILE A 23 11.19 9.69 13.16
C ILE A 23 12.57 10.20 13.54
N PRO A 24 12.76 11.41 14.12
CA PRO A 24 14.06 11.85 14.62
C PRO A 24 14.65 10.95 15.73
N GLN A 25 13.80 10.39 16.60
CA GLN A 25 14.23 9.44 17.63
C GLN A 25 14.71 8.13 17.00
N ILE A 26 13.99 7.60 16.01
CA ILE A 26 14.39 6.42 15.24
C ILE A 26 15.72 6.67 14.52
N LEU A 27 15.89 7.82 13.87
CA LEU A 27 17.16 8.22 13.24
C LEU A 27 18.33 8.22 14.24
N SER A 28 18.12 8.79 15.42
CA SER A 28 19.11 8.80 16.51
C SER A 28 19.44 7.39 17.00
N PHE A 29 18.42 6.55 17.17
CA PHE A 29 18.57 5.14 17.55
C PHE A 29 19.38 4.36 16.50
N CYS A 30 19.02 4.49 15.21
CA CYS A 30 19.74 3.84 14.10
C CYS A 30 21.22 4.26 14.08
N LYS A 31 21.49 5.56 14.31
CA LYS A 31 22.87 6.07 14.38
C LYS A 31 23.65 5.41 15.52
N LYS A 32 23.08 5.34 16.72
CA LYS A 32 23.72 4.71 17.89
C LYS A 32 23.99 3.22 17.70
N ARG A 33 23.06 2.50 17.05
CA ARG A 33 23.14 1.06 16.83
C ARG A 33 23.77 0.66 15.50
N LYS A 34 24.17 1.62 14.67
CA LYS A 34 24.73 1.40 13.30
C LYS A 34 23.81 0.56 12.40
N LEU A 35 22.49 0.77 12.54
CA LEU A 35 21.47 0.08 11.76
C LEU A 35 21.22 0.85 10.45
N TYR A 36 22.02 0.56 9.45
CA TYR A 36 21.97 1.22 8.16
C TYR A 36 21.77 0.22 7.03
N ASP A 37 21.11 0.66 5.98
CA ASP A 37 21.09 -0.02 4.71
C ASP A 37 22.40 0.27 3.97
N THR A 38 23.24 -0.77 3.81
CA THR A 38 24.49 -0.63 3.08
C THR A 38 24.25 -0.65 1.58
N PRO A 39 24.92 0.21 0.81
CA PRO A 39 24.87 0.16 -0.65
C PRO A 39 25.28 -1.23 -1.16
N ASP A 40 24.46 -1.79 -2.04
CA ASP A 40 24.77 -3.01 -2.80
C ASP A 40 24.67 -2.66 -4.29
N ALA A 41 25.36 -3.41 -5.16
CA ALA A 41 25.36 -3.21 -6.62
C ALA A 41 23.95 -3.16 -7.24
N ARG A 42 22.95 -3.68 -6.55
CA ARG A 42 21.53 -3.71 -6.95
C ARG A 42 20.75 -2.48 -6.55
N LYS A 43 21.21 -1.70 -5.56
CA LYS A 43 20.49 -0.56 -4.99
C LYS A 43 20.83 0.74 -5.71
N ILE A 44 19.85 1.65 -5.76
CA ILE A 44 19.98 2.94 -6.44
C ILE A 44 20.80 3.93 -5.62
N HIS A 45 20.72 3.85 -4.30
CA HIS A 45 21.43 4.77 -3.40
C HIS A 45 22.90 4.37 -3.23
N LYS A 46 23.75 5.38 -3.23
CA LYS A 46 25.22 5.23 -3.08
C LYS A 46 25.68 5.40 -1.62
N ASN A 47 24.80 5.83 -0.75
CA ASN A 47 25.12 6.25 0.62
C ASN A 47 24.36 5.37 1.63
N VAL A 48 24.90 5.32 2.84
CA VAL A 48 24.38 4.55 3.97
C VAL A 48 23.21 5.30 4.61
N VAL A 49 21.99 4.76 4.57
CA VAL A 49 20.76 5.40 5.08
C VAL A 49 20.02 4.43 6.02
N PRO A 50 19.49 4.90 7.17
CA PRO A 50 18.64 4.07 8.04
C PRO A 50 17.37 3.60 7.32
N ARG A 51 16.96 2.32 7.51
CA ARG A 51 15.77 1.74 6.87
C ARG A 51 14.64 1.36 7.85
N LEU A 52 14.55 2.05 8.98
CA LEU A 52 13.53 1.78 10.00
C LEU A 52 12.42 2.85 10.03
N GLY A 53 12.18 3.58 8.93
CA GLY A 53 11.15 4.63 8.89
C GLY A 53 9.75 4.10 9.15
N GLY A 54 9.44 2.92 8.64
CA GLY A 54 8.17 2.23 8.84
C GLY A 54 7.86 1.86 10.28
N VAL A 55 8.86 1.81 11.15
CA VAL A 55 8.67 1.57 12.59
C VAL A 55 7.78 2.64 13.23
N SER A 56 7.77 3.87 12.69
CA SER A 56 6.89 4.94 13.18
C SER A 56 5.41 4.76 12.81
N PHE A 57 5.08 3.98 11.78
CA PHE A 57 3.73 3.96 11.19
C PHE A 57 2.69 3.38 12.14
N MET A 58 2.90 2.15 12.59
CA MET A 58 1.94 1.47 13.46
C MET A 58 1.74 2.19 14.80
N PRO A 59 2.77 2.57 15.57
CA PRO A 59 2.58 3.26 16.85
C PRO A 59 1.89 4.61 16.69
N SER A 60 2.29 5.45 15.73
CA SER A 60 1.67 6.77 15.51
C SER A 60 0.20 6.65 15.11
N MET A 61 -0.11 5.73 14.18
CA MET A 61 -1.49 5.47 13.76
C MET A 61 -2.33 4.94 14.92
N LEU A 62 -1.83 3.98 15.71
CA LEU A 62 -2.59 3.39 16.82
C LEU A 62 -2.85 4.41 17.93
N ILE A 63 -1.86 5.17 18.36
CA ILE A 63 -2.03 6.24 19.36
C ILE A 63 -3.10 7.22 18.88
N ALA A 64 -2.99 7.72 17.65
CA ALA A 64 -3.94 8.67 17.10
C ALA A 64 -5.35 8.08 16.98
N THR A 65 -5.47 6.83 16.54
CA THR A 65 -6.74 6.13 16.40
C THR A 65 -7.41 5.93 17.76
N VAL A 66 -6.67 5.44 18.76
CA VAL A 66 -7.21 5.21 20.12
C VAL A 66 -7.69 6.52 20.74
N VAL A 67 -6.88 7.58 20.70
CA VAL A 67 -7.25 8.88 21.26
C VAL A 67 -8.46 9.48 20.53
N ALA A 68 -8.52 9.35 19.20
CA ALA A 68 -9.67 9.81 18.42
C ALA A 68 -10.95 9.02 18.73
N LEU A 69 -10.86 7.70 18.94
CA LEU A 69 -12.00 6.87 19.35
C LEU A 69 -12.46 7.22 20.77
N LEU A 70 -11.55 7.49 21.70
CA LEU A 70 -11.91 7.99 23.04
C LEU A 70 -12.61 9.34 22.96
N ALA A 71 -12.11 10.28 22.13
CA ALA A 71 -12.78 11.55 21.90
C ALA A 71 -14.19 11.36 21.30
N TRP A 72 -14.35 10.39 20.39
CA TRP A 72 -15.67 10.04 19.85
C TRP A 72 -16.62 9.53 20.95
N ILE A 73 -16.20 8.56 21.77
CA ILE A 73 -17.03 8.02 22.87
C ILE A 73 -17.45 9.14 23.81
N TYR A 74 -16.54 10.04 24.15
CA TYR A 74 -16.82 11.17 25.03
C TYR A 74 -17.84 12.16 24.43
N THR A 75 -17.67 12.50 23.13
CA THR A 75 -18.55 13.49 22.48
C THR A 75 -19.91 12.93 22.06
N SER A 76 -20.03 11.62 21.84
CA SER A 76 -21.29 10.98 21.43
C SER A 76 -22.19 10.52 22.57
N LYS A 77 -21.96 11.02 23.82
CA LYS A 77 -22.75 10.73 25.00
C LYS A 77 -23.03 9.24 25.24
N GLY A 78 -22.00 8.42 25.03
CA GLY A 78 -22.04 6.99 25.38
C GLY A 78 -22.49 6.03 24.29
N ASN A 79 -22.47 6.43 23.01
CA ASN A 79 -22.59 5.48 21.90
C ASN A 79 -21.46 4.46 21.98
N LYS A 80 -21.81 3.20 22.22
CA LYS A 80 -20.85 2.11 22.35
C LYS A 80 -20.21 1.81 20.98
N ILE A 81 -18.90 1.85 20.90
CA ILE A 81 -18.18 1.33 19.75
C ILE A 81 -18.06 -0.18 19.95
N GLY A 82 -18.76 -0.94 19.11
CA GLY A 82 -18.68 -2.40 19.14
C GLY A 82 -17.34 -2.89 18.59
N VAL A 83 -16.66 -3.74 19.34
CA VAL A 83 -15.50 -4.48 18.85
C VAL A 83 -15.99 -5.76 18.17
N SER A 84 -15.86 -5.84 16.86
CA SER A 84 -16.22 -7.03 16.10
C SER A 84 -15.06 -8.03 16.07
N PRO A 85 -15.33 -9.35 15.89
CA PRO A 85 -14.26 -10.36 15.78
C PRO A 85 -13.20 -10.01 14.73
N TRP A 86 -13.60 -9.47 13.59
CA TRP A 86 -12.66 -9.08 12.53
C TRP A 86 -11.69 -7.96 12.97
N SER A 87 -12.09 -7.07 13.89
CA SER A 87 -11.19 -6.04 14.44
C SER A 87 -10.05 -6.66 15.24
N ILE A 88 -10.34 -7.76 15.95
CA ILE A 88 -9.33 -8.52 16.71
C ILE A 88 -8.36 -9.19 15.74
N PHE A 89 -8.87 -9.89 14.72
CA PHE A 89 -8.03 -10.55 13.72
C PHE A 89 -7.21 -9.53 12.92
N PHE A 90 -7.76 -8.38 12.59
CA PHE A 90 -7.02 -7.27 12.01
C PHE A 90 -5.89 -6.80 12.91
N GLY A 91 -6.17 -6.58 14.21
CA GLY A 91 -5.18 -6.14 15.18
C GLY A 91 -4.04 -7.16 15.37
N VAL A 92 -4.36 -8.46 15.43
CA VAL A 92 -3.37 -9.54 15.48
C VAL A 92 -2.54 -9.55 14.19
N GLY A 93 -3.21 -9.51 13.04
CA GLY A 93 -2.55 -9.56 11.73
C GLY A 93 -1.58 -8.41 11.50
N ILE A 94 -2.00 -7.18 11.78
CA ILE A 94 -1.13 -6.00 11.63
C ILE A 94 0.09 -6.08 12.57
N THR A 95 -0.11 -6.55 13.81
CA THR A 95 0.98 -6.70 14.79
C THR A 95 2.00 -7.73 14.32
N VAL A 96 1.55 -8.88 13.82
CA VAL A 96 2.44 -9.95 13.33
C VAL A 96 3.21 -9.49 12.07
N ILE A 97 2.53 -8.84 11.12
CA ILE A 97 3.19 -8.31 9.90
C ILE A 97 4.20 -7.22 10.25
N TYR A 98 3.83 -6.29 11.13
CA TYR A 98 4.73 -5.24 11.59
C TYR A 98 5.98 -5.80 12.26
N ILE A 99 5.82 -6.73 13.21
CA ILE A 99 6.96 -7.40 13.86
C ILE A 99 7.82 -8.15 12.83
N THR A 100 7.20 -8.86 11.89
CA THR A 100 7.91 -9.56 10.81
C THR A 100 8.75 -8.59 9.99
N GLY A 101 8.19 -7.43 9.62
CA GLY A 101 8.91 -6.38 8.89
C GLY A 101 10.06 -5.77 9.70
N VAL A 102 9.85 -5.50 10.99
CA VAL A 102 10.92 -4.99 11.88
C VAL A 102 12.06 -6.01 12.02
N LEU A 103 11.73 -7.30 12.18
CA LEU A 103 12.74 -8.36 12.23
C LEU A 103 13.50 -8.51 10.91
N ASP A 104 12.81 -8.30 9.77
CA ASP A 104 13.47 -8.30 8.46
C ASP A 104 14.43 -7.11 8.30
N ASP A 105 14.00 -5.92 8.71
CA ASP A 105 14.82 -4.72 8.65
C ASP A 105 16.09 -4.81 9.51
N ILE A 106 16.03 -5.50 10.65
CA ILE A 106 17.16 -5.61 11.59
C ILE A 106 18.06 -6.80 11.28
N PHE A 107 17.48 -7.97 11.03
CA PHE A 107 18.21 -9.24 10.96
C PHE A 107 18.25 -9.86 9.55
N GLY A 108 17.39 -9.41 8.63
CA GLY A 108 17.20 -10.03 7.32
C GLY A 108 16.48 -11.37 7.39
N VAL A 109 15.21 -11.40 6.99
CA VAL A 109 14.39 -12.62 6.97
C VAL A 109 14.38 -13.24 5.58
N ARG A 110 14.56 -14.58 5.48
CA ARG A 110 14.48 -15.27 4.19
C ARG A 110 13.10 -15.07 3.54
N ALA A 111 13.06 -14.82 2.23
CA ALA A 111 11.83 -14.54 1.47
C ALA A 111 10.72 -15.60 1.69
N LYS A 112 11.09 -16.90 1.78
CA LYS A 112 10.13 -17.98 2.05
C LYS A 112 9.46 -17.86 3.42
N LYS A 113 10.22 -17.48 4.48
CA LYS A 113 9.67 -17.29 5.83
C LYS A 113 8.74 -16.08 5.85
N LYS A 114 9.13 -14.98 5.19
CA LYS A 114 8.31 -13.78 5.05
C LYS A 114 6.99 -14.09 4.34
N LEU A 115 7.03 -14.81 3.23
CA LEU A 115 5.84 -15.24 2.51
C LEU A 115 4.92 -16.14 3.37
N LEU A 116 5.48 -17.06 4.13
CA LEU A 116 4.72 -17.93 5.04
C LEU A 116 3.96 -17.09 6.08
N MET A 117 4.62 -16.10 6.71
CA MET A 117 3.98 -15.20 7.67
C MET A 117 2.87 -14.38 7.03
N GLN A 118 3.06 -13.90 5.80
CA GLN A 118 2.02 -13.20 5.04
C GLN A 118 0.81 -14.09 4.79
N ILE A 119 1.00 -15.35 4.41
CA ILE A 119 -0.08 -16.32 4.18
C ILE A 119 -0.83 -16.61 5.48
N ILE A 120 -0.12 -16.86 6.58
CA ILE A 120 -0.73 -17.12 7.90
C ILE A 120 -1.63 -15.92 8.29
N VAL A 121 -1.09 -14.71 8.23
CA VAL A 121 -1.83 -13.50 8.61
C VAL A 121 -3.00 -13.24 7.66
N ALA A 122 -2.83 -13.44 6.35
CA ALA A 122 -3.90 -13.27 5.39
C ALA A 122 -5.05 -14.27 5.63
N SER A 123 -4.75 -15.47 6.11
CA SER A 123 -5.74 -16.51 6.42
C SER A 123 -6.62 -16.16 7.63
N LEU A 124 -6.19 -15.23 8.49
CA LEU A 124 -7.01 -14.73 9.61
C LEU A 124 -8.27 -14.00 9.15
N LEU A 125 -8.24 -13.35 7.97
CA LEU A 125 -9.40 -12.59 7.49
C LEU A 125 -10.60 -13.47 7.15
N PRO A 126 -10.50 -14.52 6.31
CA PRO A 126 -11.62 -15.44 6.07
C PRO A 126 -12.13 -16.11 7.35
N MET A 127 -11.26 -16.39 8.32
CA MET A 127 -11.66 -16.93 9.62
C MET A 127 -12.56 -15.99 10.41
N SER A 128 -12.50 -14.68 10.14
CA SER A 128 -13.39 -13.66 10.71
C SER A 128 -14.58 -13.33 9.82
N TYR A 129 -14.85 -14.15 8.80
CA TYR A 129 -15.87 -13.91 7.77
C TYR A 129 -15.62 -12.65 6.93
N LEU A 130 -14.39 -12.15 6.91
CA LEU A 130 -13.98 -11.06 6.02
C LEU A 130 -13.29 -11.64 4.79
N TYR A 131 -14.04 -11.81 3.71
CA TYR A 131 -13.52 -12.34 2.44
C TYR A 131 -14.27 -11.73 1.24
N ILE A 132 -13.64 -11.76 0.09
CA ILE A 132 -14.21 -11.32 -1.18
C ILE A 132 -15.30 -12.32 -1.58
N ASN A 133 -16.56 -11.92 -1.45
CA ASN A 133 -17.73 -12.76 -1.76
C ASN A 133 -18.50 -12.27 -2.99
N ASN A 134 -18.09 -11.14 -3.59
CA ASN A 134 -18.71 -10.59 -4.78
C ASN A 134 -17.66 -9.93 -5.68
N LEU A 135 -17.73 -10.15 -6.99
CA LEU A 135 -16.87 -9.50 -7.99
C LEU A 135 -17.58 -8.37 -8.75
N TYR A 136 -18.83 -8.06 -8.37
CA TYR A 136 -19.58 -6.92 -8.89
C TYR A 136 -19.67 -6.89 -10.43
N GLY A 137 -19.78 -8.06 -11.06
CA GLY A 137 -19.91 -8.22 -12.50
C GLY A 137 -18.59 -8.27 -13.27
N PHE A 138 -17.44 -8.31 -12.59
CA PHE A 138 -16.17 -8.56 -13.26
C PHE A 138 -16.18 -9.97 -13.89
N LEU A 139 -15.88 -10.08 -15.19
CA LEU A 139 -16.00 -11.29 -16.00
C LEU A 139 -17.42 -11.92 -15.95
N GLY A 140 -18.46 -11.14 -15.66
CA GLY A 140 -19.83 -11.62 -15.49
C GLY A 140 -20.09 -12.34 -14.17
N ILE A 141 -19.10 -12.39 -13.26
CA ILE A 141 -19.22 -13.04 -11.96
C ILE A 141 -19.68 -12.02 -10.92
N TYR A 142 -20.71 -12.37 -10.18
CA TYR A 142 -21.22 -11.60 -9.05
C TYR A 142 -20.86 -12.29 -7.75
N GLU A 143 -21.54 -13.33 -7.38
CA GLU A 143 -21.34 -14.05 -6.12
C GLU A 143 -20.24 -15.10 -6.22
N ILE A 144 -19.46 -15.23 -5.17
CA ILE A 144 -18.37 -16.21 -5.06
C ILE A 144 -18.64 -17.15 -3.88
N PRO A 145 -18.55 -18.48 -4.08
CA PRO A 145 -18.67 -19.43 -2.98
C PRO A 145 -17.66 -19.15 -1.86
N PRO A 146 -18.00 -19.36 -0.57
CA PRO A 146 -17.17 -18.97 0.55
C PRO A 146 -15.73 -19.51 0.51
N LEU A 147 -15.55 -20.77 0.13
CA LEU A 147 -14.22 -21.36 0.03
C LEU A 147 -13.36 -20.69 -1.05
N VAL A 148 -13.93 -20.44 -2.22
CA VAL A 148 -13.23 -19.75 -3.33
C VAL A 148 -12.92 -18.33 -2.93
N GLY A 149 -13.88 -17.61 -2.32
CA GLY A 149 -13.68 -16.26 -1.80
C GLY A 149 -12.61 -16.19 -0.72
N ALA A 150 -12.53 -17.18 0.16
CA ALA A 150 -11.48 -17.26 1.18
C ALA A 150 -10.08 -17.41 0.55
N VAL A 151 -9.92 -18.33 -0.39
CA VAL A 151 -8.64 -18.54 -1.10
C VAL A 151 -8.25 -17.29 -1.90
N LEU A 152 -9.22 -16.69 -2.62
CA LEU A 152 -9.01 -15.45 -3.36
C LEU A 152 -8.56 -14.31 -2.43
N THR A 153 -9.19 -14.18 -1.27
CA THR A 153 -8.85 -13.15 -0.27
C THR A 153 -7.41 -13.28 0.21
N VAL A 154 -6.98 -14.50 0.56
CA VAL A 154 -5.60 -14.77 0.97
C VAL A 154 -4.62 -14.41 -0.14
N GLY A 155 -4.89 -14.87 -1.37
CA GLY A 155 -4.06 -14.58 -2.53
C GLY A 155 -3.94 -13.08 -2.83
N VAL A 156 -5.07 -12.38 -2.85
CA VAL A 156 -5.12 -10.92 -3.09
C VAL A 156 -4.38 -10.16 -2.00
N LEU A 157 -4.57 -10.48 -0.72
CA LEU A 157 -3.89 -9.78 0.37
C LEU A 157 -2.37 -9.98 0.33
N VAL A 158 -1.93 -11.23 0.13
CA VAL A 158 -0.49 -11.54 -0.03
C VAL A 158 0.08 -10.82 -1.24
N PHE A 159 -0.65 -10.79 -2.36
CA PHE A 159 -0.23 -10.09 -3.56
C PHE A 159 -0.08 -8.58 -3.35
N ILE A 160 -1.05 -7.92 -2.69
CA ILE A 160 -1.01 -6.49 -2.37
C ILE A 160 0.16 -6.17 -1.44
N MET A 161 0.38 -6.96 -0.37
CA MET A 161 1.53 -6.77 0.52
C MET A 161 2.86 -6.80 -0.25
N ASN A 162 3.02 -7.76 -1.17
CA ASN A 162 4.24 -7.84 -1.98
C ASN A 162 4.31 -6.73 -3.04
N ALA A 163 3.17 -6.30 -3.63
CA ALA A 163 3.16 -5.22 -4.60
C ALA A 163 3.62 -3.89 -3.99
N ILE A 164 3.14 -3.55 -2.79
CA ILE A 164 3.55 -2.35 -2.06
C ILE A 164 5.01 -2.45 -1.60
N ASN A 165 5.47 -3.63 -1.22
CA ASN A 165 6.87 -3.84 -0.84
C ASN A 165 7.82 -3.73 -2.07
N LEU A 166 7.45 -4.29 -3.21
CA LEU A 166 8.29 -4.28 -4.41
C LEU A 166 8.32 -2.91 -5.14
N ILE A 167 7.26 -2.10 -4.99
CA ILE A 167 7.24 -0.75 -5.57
C ILE A 167 8.07 0.25 -4.75
N ASP A 168 8.43 -0.08 -3.50
CA ASP A 168 9.24 0.75 -2.60
C ASP A 168 10.72 0.78 -3.01
N GLY A 169 11.00 1.14 -4.26
CA GLY A 169 12.36 1.13 -4.83
C GLY A 169 13.00 2.50 -5.02
N ILE A 170 12.24 3.60 -4.89
CA ILE A 170 12.72 4.99 -4.92
C ILE A 170 12.01 5.83 -3.87
N ASP A 171 12.67 6.90 -3.43
CA ASP A 171 12.16 7.78 -2.39
C ASP A 171 10.75 8.29 -2.66
N GLY A 172 9.87 8.15 -1.67
CA GLY A 172 8.50 8.64 -1.69
C GLY A 172 7.51 7.82 -2.50
N LEU A 173 7.95 6.86 -3.33
CA LEU A 173 7.06 6.22 -4.30
C LEU A 173 5.95 5.40 -3.62
N SER A 174 6.31 4.43 -2.79
CA SER A 174 5.34 3.58 -2.09
C SER A 174 4.41 4.39 -1.19
N ALA A 175 4.96 5.35 -0.42
CA ALA A 175 4.18 6.20 0.47
C ALA A 175 3.21 7.12 -0.29
N SER A 176 3.62 7.70 -1.43
CA SER A 176 2.76 8.57 -2.25
C SER A 176 1.60 7.79 -2.89
N LEU A 177 1.88 6.60 -3.46
CA LEU A 177 0.83 5.75 -4.01
C LEU A 177 -0.13 5.26 -2.91
N THR A 178 0.39 4.94 -1.73
CA THR A 178 -0.41 4.60 -0.55
C THR A 178 -1.31 5.77 -0.12
N LEU A 179 -0.81 7.00 -0.07
CA LEU A 179 -1.63 8.18 0.25
C LEU A 179 -2.76 8.39 -0.75
N ILE A 180 -2.51 8.21 -2.04
CA ILE A 180 -3.56 8.29 -3.08
C ILE A 180 -4.63 7.24 -2.83
N ALA A 181 -4.24 5.98 -2.61
CA ALA A 181 -5.16 4.90 -2.35
C ALA A 181 -5.98 5.11 -1.06
N LEU A 182 -5.32 5.53 0.03
CA LEU A 182 -5.96 5.86 1.30
C LEU A 182 -6.93 7.03 1.16
N SER A 183 -6.60 8.07 0.36
CA SER A 183 -7.49 9.19 0.10
C SER A 183 -8.77 8.73 -0.59
N GLY A 184 -8.67 7.88 -1.61
CA GLY A 184 -9.83 7.29 -2.27
C GLY A 184 -10.68 6.47 -1.30
N LEU A 185 -10.06 5.60 -0.51
CA LEU A 185 -10.76 4.79 0.51
C LEU A 185 -11.40 5.66 1.61
N PHE A 186 -10.74 6.74 2.02
CA PHE A 186 -11.31 7.68 3.00
C PHE A 186 -12.63 8.27 2.50
N PHE A 187 -12.69 8.75 1.26
CA PHE A 187 -13.91 9.28 0.67
C PHE A 187 -15.01 8.22 0.56
N ILE A 188 -14.67 6.98 0.18
CA ILE A 188 -15.61 5.87 0.11
C ILE A 188 -16.20 5.55 1.48
N PHE A 189 -15.36 5.32 2.49
CA PHE A 189 -15.83 4.98 3.85
C PHE A 189 -16.56 6.14 4.53
N GLN A 190 -16.19 7.40 4.20
CA GLN A 190 -16.91 8.59 4.64
C GLN A 190 -18.33 8.64 4.07
N ARG A 191 -18.49 8.34 2.78
CA ARG A 191 -19.78 8.27 2.10
C ARG A 191 -20.69 7.20 2.72
N GLU A 192 -20.11 6.05 3.03
CA GLU A 192 -20.81 4.92 3.68
C GLU A 192 -20.98 5.12 5.20
N LYS A 193 -20.53 6.25 5.75
CA LYS A 193 -20.61 6.59 7.19
C LYS A 193 -19.91 5.58 8.11
N ILE A 194 -18.87 4.89 7.62
CA ILE A 194 -18.11 3.90 8.39
C ILE A 194 -16.92 4.60 9.06
N TRP A 195 -17.21 5.42 10.05
CA TRP A 195 -16.30 6.40 10.64
C TRP A 195 -15.06 5.81 11.30
N VAL A 196 -15.15 4.60 11.86
CA VAL A 196 -14.00 3.92 12.48
C VAL A 196 -12.87 3.74 11.47
N TYR A 197 -13.22 3.37 10.22
CA TYR A 197 -12.23 3.26 9.16
C TYR A 197 -11.70 4.61 8.71
N CYS A 198 -12.55 5.64 8.66
CA CYS A 198 -12.09 7.00 8.36
C CYS A 198 -11.04 7.49 9.36
N ILE A 199 -11.23 7.20 10.66
CA ILE A 199 -10.27 7.54 11.71
C ILE A 199 -8.96 6.76 11.54
N LEU A 200 -9.03 5.46 11.28
CA LEU A 200 -7.86 4.61 11.05
C LEU A 200 -7.06 5.09 9.83
N ILE A 201 -7.74 5.33 8.70
CA ILE A 201 -7.15 5.82 7.46
C ILE A 201 -6.49 7.17 7.68
N ALA A 202 -7.20 8.11 8.33
CA ALA A 202 -6.67 9.43 8.64
C ALA A 202 -5.43 9.36 9.54
N GLY A 203 -5.42 8.50 10.54
CA GLY A 203 -4.26 8.23 11.38
C GLY A 203 -3.06 7.71 10.56
N LEU A 204 -3.30 6.78 9.64
CA LEU A 204 -2.22 6.28 8.78
C LEU A 204 -1.71 7.35 7.81
N MET A 205 -2.62 8.11 7.17
CA MET A 205 -2.23 9.23 6.30
C MET A 205 -1.40 10.28 7.06
N GLY A 206 -1.74 10.54 8.32
CA GLY A 206 -1.05 11.52 9.16
C GLY A 206 0.43 11.22 9.30
N VAL A 207 0.80 9.99 9.67
CA VAL A 207 2.21 9.61 9.86
C VAL A 207 3.00 9.55 8.53
N LEU A 208 2.33 9.33 7.41
CA LEU A 208 3.00 9.32 6.11
C LEU A 208 3.53 10.70 5.70
N ILE A 209 2.96 11.80 6.22
CA ILE A 209 3.44 13.17 5.92
C ILE A 209 4.85 13.41 6.46
N PRO A 210 5.14 13.26 7.78
CA PRO A 210 6.51 13.41 8.28
C PRO A 210 7.46 12.36 7.70
N PHE A 211 6.98 11.14 7.42
CA PHE A 211 7.81 10.15 6.73
C PHE A 211 8.23 10.65 5.35
N LEU A 212 7.32 11.10 4.49
CA LEU A 212 7.62 11.65 3.17
C LEU A 212 8.56 12.84 3.25
N TYR A 213 8.38 13.72 4.23
CA TYR A 213 9.29 14.85 4.45
C TYR A 213 10.73 14.36 4.67
N HIS A 214 10.95 13.41 5.56
CA HIS A 214 12.28 12.87 5.83
C HIS A 214 12.79 11.96 4.69
N ASN A 215 11.92 11.25 4.01
CA ASN A 215 12.30 10.32 2.95
C ASN A 215 12.64 11.05 1.64
N ILE A 216 11.90 12.09 1.23
CA ILE A 216 12.15 12.81 -0.03
C ILE A 216 13.17 13.92 0.17
N TRP A 217 12.96 14.79 1.16
CA TRP A 217 13.77 16.01 1.36
C TRP A 217 14.79 15.92 2.48
N GLY A 218 14.80 14.82 3.25
CA GLY A 218 15.78 14.60 4.30
C GLY A 218 17.20 14.61 3.76
N LYS A 219 18.06 15.46 4.34
CA LYS A 219 19.49 15.54 3.99
C LYS A 219 20.28 14.51 4.78
N GLN A 220 21.03 13.67 4.07
CA GLN A 220 21.84 12.63 4.70
C GLN A 220 22.95 13.20 5.57
N GLU A 221 23.61 14.27 5.10
CA GLU A 221 24.66 14.97 5.85
C GLU A 221 24.18 15.45 7.23
N LYS A 222 22.88 15.81 7.32
CA LYS A 222 22.24 16.24 8.57
C LYS A 222 21.58 15.08 9.34
N ASN A 223 21.79 13.83 8.92
CA ASN A 223 21.15 12.63 9.49
C ASN A 223 19.61 12.75 9.56
N GLN A 224 19.00 13.26 8.48
CA GLN A 224 17.56 13.49 8.38
C GLN A 224 16.89 12.52 7.39
N LYS A 225 17.67 11.81 6.56
CA LYS A 225 17.19 10.86 5.55
C LYS A 225 16.86 9.53 6.19
N ILE A 226 15.69 8.97 5.82
CA ILE A 226 15.25 7.66 6.28
C ILE A 226 14.56 6.90 5.17
N PHE A 227 14.79 5.57 5.07
CA PHE A 227 14.05 4.68 4.18
C PHE A 227 12.91 4.00 4.94
N MET A 228 11.88 3.57 4.20
CA MET A 228 10.68 2.94 4.74
C MET A 228 11.00 1.62 5.44
N GLY A 229 11.71 0.75 4.75
CA GLY A 229 11.97 -0.62 5.18
C GLY A 229 10.76 -1.54 5.02
N ASP A 230 10.98 -2.81 5.32
CA ASP A 230 9.95 -3.85 5.25
C ASP A 230 8.90 -3.70 6.35
N SER A 231 9.29 -3.16 7.51
CA SER A 231 8.35 -2.77 8.58
C SER A 231 7.28 -1.80 8.11
N GLY A 232 7.62 -0.86 7.23
CA GLY A 232 6.68 0.10 6.66
C GLY A 232 5.89 -0.49 5.49
N SER A 233 6.57 -0.97 4.46
CA SER A 233 5.94 -1.39 3.21
C SER A 233 4.99 -2.58 3.38
N LEU A 234 5.34 -3.59 4.21
CA LEU A 234 4.46 -4.71 4.52
C LEU A 234 3.25 -4.26 5.34
N THR A 235 3.45 -3.37 6.32
CA THR A 235 2.36 -2.83 7.13
C THR A 235 1.38 -2.02 6.27
N LEU A 236 1.88 -1.15 5.39
CA LEU A 236 1.05 -0.40 4.44
C LEU A 236 0.28 -1.34 3.51
N GLY A 237 0.96 -2.33 2.94
CA GLY A 237 0.35 -3.33 2.06
C GLY A 237 -0.73 -4.13 2.76
N TYR A 238 -0.52 -4.54 4.01
CA TYR A 238 -1.52 -5.24 4.82
C TYR A 238 -2.75 -4.36 5.07
N ILE A 239 -2.56 -3.14 5.56
CA ILE A 239 -3.69 -2.23 5.87
C ILE A 239 -4.49 -1.92 4.60
N LEU A 240 -3.82 -1.53 3.49
CA LEU A 240 -4.46 -1.28 2.21
C LEU A 240 -5.24 -2.50 1.73
N GLY A 241 -4.63 -3.69 1.75
CA GLY A 241 -5.28 -4.91 1.31
C GLY A 241 -6.51 -5.24 2.13
N VAL A 242 -6.44 -5.12 3.48
CA VAL A 242 -7.60 -5.34 4.35
C VAL A 242 -8.72 -4.33 4.07
N LEU A 243 -8.39 -3.05 3.90
CA LEU A 243 -9.39 -2.01 3.60
C LEU A 243 -10.06 -2.25 2.23
N LEU A 244 -9.31 -2.66 1.22
CA LEU A 244 -9.85 -2.98 -0.10
C LEU A 244 -10.71 -4.25 -0.08
N ILE A 245 -10.29 -5.30 0.63
CA ILE A 245 -11.09 -6.51 0.82
C ILE A 245 -12.39 -6.17 1.57
N LYS A 246 -12.30 -5.33 2.59
CA LYS A 246 -13.48 -4.84 3.31
C LYS A 246 -14.44 -4.09 2.40
N PHE A 247 -13.94 -3.29 1.49
CA PHE A 247 -14.74 -2.57 0.51
C PHE A 247 -15.37 -3.50 -0.54
N CYS A 248 -14.65 -4.55 -0.96
CA CYS A 248 -15.17 -5.55 -1.90
C CYS A 248 -16.09 -6.59 -1.26
N MET A 249 -16.15 -6.66 0.07
CA MET A 249 -17.05 -7.56 0.76
C MET A 249 -18.51 -7.04 0.64
N TYR A 250 -19.43 -7.89 0.21
CA TYR A 250 -20.86 -7.59 0.28
C TYR A 250 -21.46 -8.18 1.56
N ASN A 251 -22.04 -7.32 2.38
CA ASN A 251 -22.83 -7.69 3.53
C ASN A 251 -23.90 -6.61 3.76
N PRO A 252 -25.21 -6.92 3.67
CA PRO A 252 -26.29 -5.94 3.76
C PRO A 252 -26.27 -5.08 5.03
N TYR A 253 -25.72 -5.62 6.13
CA TYR A 253 -25.74 -4.97 7.45
C TYR A 253 -24.47 -4.16 7.74
N VAL A 254 -23.35 -4.47 7.08
CA VAL A 254 -22.03 -3.91 7.42
C VAL A 254 -21.42 -3.14 6.26
N MET A 255 -21.52 -3.69 5.06
CA MET A 255 -21.01 -3.08 3.83
C MET A 255 -22.01 -3.40 2.72
N PRO A 256 -22.99 -2.51 2.47
CA PRO A 256 -24.03 -2.75 1.45
C PRO A 256 -23.40 -2.84 0.06
N TYR A 257 -24.19 -3.31 -0.92
CA TYR A 257 -23.74 -3.47 -2.28
C TYR A 257 -23.18 -2.17 -2.86
N GLN A 258 -21.90 -2.19 -3.23
CA GLN A 258 -21.19 -1.05 -3.81
C GLN A 258 -20.93 -1.28 -5.30
N LYS A 259 -21.77 -0.68 -6.15
CA LYS A 259 -21.52 -0.73 -7.60
C LYS A 259 -20.09 -0.29 -7.90
N GLY A 260 -19.31 -1.16 -8.53
CA GLY A 260 -17.93 -0.86 -8.92
C GLY A 260 -16.88 -1.04 -7.81
N ALA A 261 -17.18 -1.72 -6.69
CA ALA A 261 -16.19 -1.98 -5.64
C ALA A 261 -14.92 -2.65 -6.18
N THR A 262 -15.06 -3.66 -7.04
CA THR A 262 -13.92 -4.32 -7.70
C THR A 262 -13.13 -3.35 -8.56
N LEU A 263 -13.80 -2.53 -9.40
CA LEU A 263 -13.13 -1.55 -10.26
C LEU A 263 -12.32 -0.55 -9.44
N LEU A 264 -12.94 0.08 -8.44
CA LEU A 264 -12.28 1.08 -7.60
C LEU A 264 -11.10 0.48 -6.83
N SER A 265 -11.25 -0.75 -6.33
CA SER A 265 -10.17 -1.46 -5.63
C SER A 265 -8.98 -1.73 -6.55
N VAL A 266 -9.22 -2.18 -7.78
CA VAL A 266 -8.17 -2.37 -8.80
C VAL A 266 -7.55 -1.04 -9.15
N THR A 267 -8.36 0.00 -9.43
CA THR A 267 -7.90 1.33 -9.84
C THR A 267 -6.96 1.98 -8.83
N LEU A 268 -7.28 1.92 -7.54
CA LEU A 268 -6.48 2.54 -6.48
C LEU A 268 -5.07 1.94 -6.34
N LEU A 269 -4.90 0.67 -6.69
CA LEU A 269 -3.62 -0.03 -6.67
C LEU A 269 -3.14 -0.47 -8.06
N LEU A 270 -3.68 0.10 -9.13
CA LEU A 270 -3.42 -0.35 -10.50
C LEU A 270 -1.93 -0.36 -10.81
N VAL A 271 -1.23 0.74 -10.56
CA VAL A 271 0.18 0.87 -10.92
C VAL A 271 1.07 -0.14 -10.18
N PRO A 272 1.04 -0.25 -8.83
CA PRO A 272 1.87 -1.23 -8.14
C PRO A 272 1.51 -2.68 -8.50
N THR A 273 0.23 -3.00 -8.67
CA THR A 273 -0.21 -4.38 -8.98
C THR A 273 0.13 -4.77 -10.41
N PHE A 274 -0.12 -3.89 -11.39
CA PHE A 274 0.20 -4.16 -12.80
C PHE A 274 1.71 -4.26 -13.03
N ASP A 275 2.52 -3.46 -12.31
CA ASP A 275 3.97 -3.58 -12.42
C ASP A 275 4.48 -4.94 -11.94
N VAL A 276 3.96 -5.44 -10.82
CA VAL A 276 4.33 -6.77 -10.31
C VAL A 276 3.85 -7.87 -11.26
N PHE A 277 2.59 -7.81 -11.75
CA PHE A 277 2.09 -8.76 -12.74
C PHE A 277 2.98 -8.80 -13.99
N ARG A 278 3.32 -7.63 -14.52
CA ARG A 278 4.22 -7.54 -15.66
C ARG A 278 5.57 -8.19 -15.40
N VAL A 279 6.19 -7.90 -14.26
CA VAL A 279 7.48 -8.49 -13.89
C VAL A 279 7.39 -10.01 -13.77
N ILE A 280 6.31 -10.54 -13.16
CA ILE A 280 6.06 -11.97 -13.05
C ILE A 280 5.93 -12.60 -14.44
N ILE A 281 5.13 -12.03 -15.35
CA ILE A 281 4.95 -12.53 -16.72
C ILE A 281 6.28 -12.55 -17.48
N VAL A 282 7.03 -11.45 -17.42
CA VAL A 282 8.33 -11.35 -18.10
C VAL A 282 9.30 -12.40 -17.56
N ARG A 283 9.32 -12.68 -16.25
CA ARG A 283 10.15 -13.72 -15.66
C ARG A 283 9.78 -15.13 -16.12
N ILE A 284 8.49 -15.42 -16.17
CA ILE A 284 7.97 -16.72 -16.67
C ILE A 284 8.41 -16.92 -18.12
N LEU A 285 8.22 -15.90 -18.99
CA LEU A 285 8.60 -15.94 -20.38
C LEU A 285 10.11 -16.16 -20.60
N HIS A 286 10.94 -15.61 -19.71
CA HIS A 286 12.40 -15.75 -19.74
C HIS A 286 12.91 -16.91 -18.87
N ARG A 287 12.03 -17.77 -18.32
CA ARG A 287 12.36 -18.91 -17.46
C ARG A 287 13.22 -18.53 -16.25
N LYS A 288 12.99 -17.34 -15.66
CA LYS A 288 13.73 -16.83 -14.49
C LYS A 288 13.00 -17.12 -13.17
N PRO A 289 13.74 -17.30 -12.07
CA PRO A 289 13.13 -17.51 -10.76
C PRO A 289 12.23 -16.33 -10.33
N LEU A 290 11.01 -16.63 -9.85
CA LEU A 290 10.02 -15.60 -9.50
C LEU A 290 10.43 -14.74 -8.29
N PHE A 291 11.16 -15.30 -7.34
CA PHE A 291 11.53 -14.66 -6.08
C PHE A 291 12.94 -14.04 -6.08
N ARG A 292 13.59 -13.94 -7.21
CA ARG A 292 14.88 -13.27 -7.32
C ARG A 292 14.68 -11.76 -7.51
N ALA A 293 15.40 -10.93 -6.76
CA ALA A 293 15.38 -9.48 -6.96
C ALA A 293 15.89 -9.11 -8.36
N ASP A 294 15.26 -8.14 -9.02
CA ASP A 294 15.69 -7.63 -10.32
C ASP A 294 15.52 -6.10 -10.44
N LYS A 295 15.94 -5.55 -11.55
CA LYS A 295 15.85 -4.13 -11.89
C LYS A 295 14.83 -3.84 -12.99
N ASN A 296 13.76 -4.63 -13.10
CA ASN A 296 12.79 -4.51 -14.19
C ASN A 296 11.47 -3.82 -13.79
N HIS A 297 11.32 -3.40 -12.53
CA HIS A 297 10.18 -2.62 -12.09
C HIS A 297 10.10 -1.26 -12.80
N ILE A 298 8.90 -0.67 -12.87
CA ILE A 298 8.60 0.56 -13.62
C ILE A 298 9.56 1.71 -13.28
N HIS A 299 9.88 1.91 -12.00
CA HIS A 299 10.81 2.97 -11.57
C HIS A 299 12.23 2.75 -12.13
N HIS A 300 12.72 1.53 -12.17
CA HIS A 300 14.00 1.22 -12.79
C HIS A 300 14.00 1.47 -14.30
N LYS A 301 12.88 1.13 -14.99
CA LYS A 301 12.75 1.37 -16.43
C LYS A 301 12.74 2.86 -16.76
N LEU A 302 12.01 3.68 -15.99
CA LEU A 302 11.99 5.14 -16.16
C LEU A 302 13.39 5.75 -15.96
N MET A 303 14.12 5.28 -14.95
CA MET A 303 15.49 5.73 -14.74
C MET A 303 16.44 5.30 -15.88
N ARG A 304 16.29 4.09 -16.43
CA ARG A 304 17.02 3.66 -17.65
C ARG A 304 16.65 4.50 -18.87
N ALA A 305 15.42 4.98 -18.95
CA ALA A 305 15.00 5.94 -19.96
C ALA A 305 15.61 7.35 -19.75
N GLY A 306 16.42 7.55 -18.69
CA GLY A 306 17.16 8.76 -18.38
C GLY A 306 16.46 9.73 -17.46
N MET A 307 15.41 9.31 -16.77
CA MET A 307 14.76 10.12 -15.74
C MET A 307 15.53 10.08 -14.42
N THR A 308 15.52 11.19 -13.69
CA THR A 308 15.96 11.21 -12.28
C THR A 308 14.95 10.49 -11.39
N GLN A 309 15.32 10.16 -10.14
CA GLN A 309 14.39 9.54 -9.18
C GLN A 309 13.12 10.39 -8.97
N HIS A 310 13.25 11.71 -8.84
CA HIS A 310 12.12 12.63 -8.68
C HIS A 310 11.22 12.66 -9.91
N GLN A 311 11.80 12.67 -11.12
CA GLN A 311 11.03 12.60 -12.35
C GLN A 311 10.28 11.27 -12.47
N ALA A 312 10.91 10.15 -12.12
CA ALA A 312 10.27 8.85 -12.09
C ALA A 312 9.14 8.78 -11.06
N LEU A 313 9.34 9.33 -9.85
CA LEU A 313 8.29 9.46 -8.83
C LEU A 313 7.08 10.23 -9.37
N ILE A 314 7.30 11.45 -9.88
CA ILE A 314 6.22 12.30 -10.41
C ILE A 314 5.49 11.59 -11.57
N SER A 315 6.22 10.93 -12.48
CA SER A 315 5.63 10.22 -13.61
C SER A 315 4.74 9.06 -13.18
N ILE A 316 5.17 8.27 -12.18
CA ILE A 316 4.40 7.13 -11.68
C ILE A 316 3.16 7.60 -10.89
N VAL A 317 3.30 8.63 -10.07
CA VAL A 317 2.18 9.26 -9.36
C VAL A 317 1.16 9.84 -10.34
N ALA A 318 1.63 10.57 -11.36
CA ALA A 318 0.77 11.10 -12.41
C ALA A 318 0.03 9.99 -13.17
N LEU A 319 0.73 8.91 -13.52
CA LEU A 319 0.14 7.74 -14.17
C LEU A 319 -0.98 7.13 -13.31
N SER A 320 -0.78 7.00 -12.00
CA SER A 320 -1.81 6.51 -11.07
C SER A 320 -3.05 7.41 -11.07
N ILE A 321 -2.85 8.74 -11.01
CA ILE A 321 -3.95 9.71 -11.06
C ILE A 321 -4.69 9.65 -12.40
N ILE A 322 -3.97 9.53 -13.52
CA ILE A 322 -4.55 9.41 -14.85
C ILE A 322 -5.48 8.18 -14.93
N PHE A 323 -5.04 7.02 -14.44
CA PHE A 323 -5.90 5.82 -14.40
C PHE A 323 -7.14 6.02 -13.54
N ILE A 324 -7.01 6.69 -12.38
CA ILE A 324 -8.17 7.01 -11.54
C ILE A 324 -9.16 7.88 -12.31
N LEU A 325 -8.70 8.93 -13.00
CA LEU A 325 -9.56 9.83 -13.77
C LEU A 325 -10.23 9.12 -14.95
N ILE A 326 -9.49 8.29 -15.69
CA ILE A 326 -10.03 7.48 -16.79
C ILE A 326 -11.14 6.56 -16.27
N ASN A 327 -10.88 5.82 -15.20
CA ASN A 327 -11.82 4.84 -14.67
C ASN A 327 -13.07 5.51 -14.07
N LEU A 328 -12.91 6.65 -13.41
CA LEU A 328 -14.06 7.43 -12.95
C LEU A 328 -14.92 7.94 -14.12
N SER A 329 -14.30 8.35 -15.23
CA SER A 329 -15.05 8.82 -16.42
C SER A 329 -15.78 7.66 -17.12
N LEU A 330 -15.23 6.46 -17.16
CA LEU A 330 -15.79 5.30 -17.81
C LEU A 330 -16.77 4.52 -16.93
N PHE A 331 -16.78 4.73 -15.62
CA PHE A 331 -17.49 3.94 -14.61
C PHE A 331 -18.99 3.75 -14.90
N ASN A 332 -19.67 4.78 -15.40
CA ASN A 332 -21.10 4.71 -15.74
C ASN A 332 -21.39 4.35 -17.19
N GLN A 333 -20.36 4.22 -18.03
CA GLN A 333 -20.51 4.01 -19.47
C GLN A 333 -20.24 2.57 -19.89
N LEU A 334 -19.34 1.88 -19.19
CA LEU A 334 -18.87 0.55 -19.54
C LEU A 334 -18.99 -0.44 -18.39
N LEU A 335 -18.99 -1.73 -18.70
CA LEU A 335 -18.88 -2.79 -17.71
C LEU A 335 -17.47 -2.82 -17.11
N VAL A 336 -17.38 -3.21 -15.84
CA VAL A 336 -16.12 -3.30 -15.08
C VAL A 336 -15.03 -4.08 -15.85
N THR A 337 -15.40 -5.18 -16.49
CA THR A 337 -14.50 -6.02 -17.28
C THR A 337 -13.85 -5.25 -18.44
N TRP A 338 -14.61 -4.45 -19.16
CA TRP A 338 -14.08 -3.67 -20.29
C TRP A 338 -13.20 -2.52 -19.84
N ILE A 339 -13.52 -1.89 -18.70
CA ILE A 339 -12.67 -0.84 -18.14
C ILE A 339 -11.31 -1.40 -17.74
N ILE A 340 -11.28 -2.54 -17.03
CA ILE A 340 -10.02 -3.21 -16.66
C ILE A 340 -9.26 -3.69 -17.91
N ALA A 341 -9.94 -4.14 -18.96
CA ALA A 341 -9.27 -4.47 -20.22
C ALA A 341 -8.63 -3.25 -20.89
N ILE A 342 -9.30 -2.11 -20.87
CA ILE A 342 -8.74 -0.82 -21.35
C ILE A 342 -7.51 -0.44 -20.53
N ASP A 343 -7.56 -0.56 -19.20
CA ASP A 343 -6.43 -0.30 -18.32
C ASP A 343 -5.21 -1.15 -18.67
N ILE A 344 -5.42 -2.44 -18.92
CA ILE A 344 -4.36 -3.37 -19.33
C ILE A 344 -3.75 -2.91 -20.66
N ILE A 345 -4.58 -2.55 -21.64
CA ILE A 345 -4.11 -2.09 -22.96
C ILE A 345 -3.30 -0.80 -22.82
N ILE A 346 -3.79 0.19 -22.06
CA ILE A 346 -3.09 1.46 -21.82
C ILE A 346 -1.76 1.20 -21.12
N TYR A 347 -1.74 0.34 -20.10
CA TYR A 347 -0.53 0.02 -19.37
C TYR A 347 0.51 -0.70 -20.26
N ILE A 348 0.08 -1.65 -21.10
CA ILE A 348 0.97 -2.32 -22.06
C ILE A 348 1.52 -1.31 -23.08
N ALA A 349 0.68 -0.45 -23.64
CA ALA A 349 1.10 0.60 -24.57
C ALA A 349 2.13 1.54 -23.94
N PHE A 350 1.89 1.96 -22.69
CA PHE A 350 2.86 2.76 -21.92
C PHE A 350 4.20 2.03 -21.75
N GLN A 351 4.18 0.77 -21.35
CA GLN A 351 5.40 -0.04 -21.19
C GLN A 351 6.16 -0.24 -22.51
N TYR A 352 5.44 -0.47 -23.62
CA TYR A 352 6.03 -0.60 -24.95
C TYR A 352 6.71 0.69 -25.41
N THR A 353 6.02 1.83 -25.20
CA THR A 353 6.59 3.16 -25.49
C THR A 353 7.88 3.39 -24.70
N LEU A 354 7.87 3.05 -23.40
CA LEU A 354 9.05 3.16 -22.55
C LEU A 354 10.21 2.27 -23.04
N ASP A 355 9.92 1.07 -23.53
CA ASP A 355 10.93 0.17 -24.09
C ASP A 355 11.56 0.74 -25.37
N ILE A 356 10.77 1.39 -26.22
CA ILE A 356 11.30 2.11 -27.41
C ILE A 356 12.25 3.23 -26.97
N PHE A 357 11.87 4.03 -25.98
CA PHE A 357 12.73 5.09 -25.45
C PHE A 357 14.05 4.57 -24.88
N ILE A 358 14.02 3.46 -24.13
CA ILE A 358 15.22 2.84 -23.57
C ILE A 358 16.15 2.36 -24.69
N ARG A 359 15.59 1.69 -25.73
CA ARG A 359 16.38 1.21 -26.90
C ARG A 359 17.01 2.36 -27.69
N ARG A 360 16.29 3.45 -27.89
CA ARG A 360 16.82 4.65 -28.58
C ARG A 360 18.01 5.28 -27.84
N LYS A 361 18.09 5.09 -26.52
CA LYS A 361 19.25 5.51 -25.70
C LYS A 361 20.35 4.45 -25.57
N GLY A 362 20.29 3.36 -26.35
CA GLY A 362 21.27 2.28 -26.30
C GLY A 362 21.12 1.36 -25.07
N GLY A 363 20.03 1.48 -24.31
CA GLY A 363 19.78 0.64 -23.15
C GLY A 363 19.01 -0.65 -23.50
N LEU A 364 19.07 -1.64 -22.58
CA LEU A 364 18.27 -2.86 -22.67
C LEU A 364 16.94 -2.68 -21.92
N PRO A 365 15.77 -2.93 -22.55
CA PRO A 365 14.46 -2.87 -21.90
C PRO A 365 14.33 -3.84 -20.73
N PHE A 366 15.01 -4.97 -20.82
CA PHE A 366 15.10 -6.00 -19.80
C PHE A 366 16.54 -6.23 -19.40
N THR A 367 16.84 -6.23 -18.08
CA THR A 367 18.16 -6.52 -17.53
C THR A 367 18.13 -7.85 -16.79
N GLU A 368 19.23 -8.58 -16.86
CA GLU A 368 19.43 -9.84 -16.15
C GLU A 368 19.60 -9.67 -14.64
#